data_c8c48134d1317f9f15db2a6dcfcca116
#
_entry.id   c8c48134d1317f9f15db2a6dcfcca116
#
_cell.length_a   1.000
_cell.length_b   1.000
_cell.length_c   1.000
_cell.angle_alpha   90.00
_cell.angle_beta   90.00
_cell.angle_gamma   90.00
#
_symmetry.space_group_name_H-M   'P 1'
#
loop_
_entity.id
_entity.type
_entity.pdbx_description
1 polymer ?
#
loop_
_entity_poly.entity_id
_entity_poly.type
_entity_poly.pdbx_seq_one_letter_code
_entity_poly.pdbx_strand_id
1 'polypeptide(L)'
;IYITHDQEEALNMSDRIAVMRDGLFEQLGTPNEIYDRPKTAFVARFVGSANILTLGGKCLAVRSEALELQRGEPGYLTGVIREKTFAGGMLRITVDTKECGELVASRHGIDSPLMPGDTVGLTWADGAAVEVEP
;
A
#
# COMPACT_ATOMS: atom_id res chain seq x y z
N ILE A 1 18.63 -3.24 -18.77
CA ILE A 1 18.32 -2.73 -17.43
C ILE A 1 18.21 -1.22 -17.48
N TYR A 2 17.14 -0.70 -16.97
CA TYR A 2 16.87 0.73 -16.90
C TYR A 2 17.04 1.21 -15.46
N ILE A 3 17.82 2.25 -15.26
CA ILE A 3 18.04 2.82 -13.93
C ILE A 3 17.43 4.21 -13.91
N THR A 4 16.52 4.45 -12.96
CA THR A 4 15.83 5.72 -12.84
C THR A 4 15.47 6.01 -11.39
N HIS A 5 15.24 7.28 -11.09
CA HIS A 5 14.68 7.73 -9.82
C HIS A 5 13.16 7.90 -9.89
N ASP A 6 12.57 7.73 -11.07
CA ASP A 6 11.13 7.85 -11.29
C ASP A 6 10.53 6.44 -11.38
N GLN A 7 9.78 6.05 -10.33
CA GLN A 7 9.18 4.72 -10.24
C GLN A 7 8.17 4.45 -11.34
N GLU A 8 7.35 5.45 -11.69
CA GLU A 8 6.35 5.28 -12.73
C GLU A 8 7.00 5.07 -14.09
N GLU A 9 8.04 5.83 -14.38
CA GLU A 9 8.79 5.67 -15.61
C GLU A 9 9.43 4.29 -15.68
N ALA A 10 10.05 3.83 -14.60
CA ALA A 10 10.65 2.50 -14.54
C ALA A 10 9.62 1.40 -14.78
N LEU A 11 8.44 1.50 -14.14
CA LEU A 11 7.38 0.51 -14.27
C LEU A 11 6.80 0.45 -15.68
N ASN A 12 6.81 1.56 -16.41
CA ASN A 12 6.20 1.62 -17.74
C ASN A 12 7.16 1.32 -18.88
N MET A 13 8.46 1.56 -18.70
CA MET A 13 9.43 1.55 -19.79
C MET A 13 10.46 0.44 -19.71
N SER A 14 10.56 -0.25 -18.60
CA SER A 14 11.63 -1.23 -18.38
C SER A 14 11.16 -2.67 -18.56
N ASP A 15 12.00 -3.52 -19.16
CA ASP A 15 11.79 -4.96 -19.18
C ASP A 15 12.15 -5.56 -17.82
N ARG A 16 13.16 -5.01 -17.16
CA ARG A 16 13.58 -5.42 -15.83
C ARG A 16 13.98 -4.19 -15.03
N ILE A 17 13.72 -4.25 -13.73
CA ILE A 17 13.99 -3.15 -12.81
C ILE A 17 14.90 -3.64 -11.71
N ALA A 18 15.93 -2.87 -11.40
CA ALA A 18 16.75 -3.06 -10.22
C ALA A 18 16.43 -1.96 -9.22
N VAL A 19 15.95 -2.33 -8.05
CA VAL A 19 15.73 -1.39 -6.95
C VAL A 19 16.97 -1.41 -6.08
N MET A 20 17.56 -0.24 -5.87
CA MET A 20 18.82 -0.11 -5.14
C MET A 20 18.63 0.72 -3.87
N ARG A 21 19.40 0.36 -2.86
CA ARG A 21 19.45 1.09 -1.60
C ARG A 21 20.88 1.07 -1.09
N ASP A 22 21.41 2.27 -0.79
CA ASP A 22 22.77 2.43 -0.26
C ASP A 22 23.84 1.72 -1.12
N GLY A 23 23.65 1.74 -2.45
CA GLY A 23 24.59 1.14 -3.39
C GLY A 23 24.45 -0.36 -3.60
N LEU A 24 23.47 -0.98 -2.92
CA LEU A 24 23.23 -2.42 -3.02
C LEU A 24 21.88 -2.71 -3.65
N PHE A 25 21.78 -3.85 -4.32
CA PHE A 25 20.50 -4.29 -4.89
C PHE A 25 19.57 -4.77 -3.77
N GLU A 26 18.39 -4.19 -3.71
CA GLU A 26 17.29 -4.69 -2.86
C GLU A 26 16.52 -5.77 -3.59
N GLN A 27 16.23 -5.53 -4.88
CA GLN A 27 15.48 -6.49 -5.69
C GLN A 27 15.74 -6.23 -7.18
N LEU A 28 15.78 -7.29 -7.95
CA LEU A 28 15.86 -7.23 -9.41
C LEU A 28 14.71 -8.10 -9.96
N GLY A 29 13.95 -7.59 -10.91
CA GLY A 29 12.85 -8.34 -11.52
C GLY A 29 12.12 -7.55 -12.58
N THR A 30 11.06 -8.15 -13.11
CA THR A 30 10.16 -7.46 -14.05
C THR A 30 9.33 -6.42 -13.28
N PRO A 31 8.74 -5.43 -13.99
CA PRO A 31 7.85 -4.46 -13.32
C PRO A 31 6.74 -5.14 -12.50
N ASN A 32 6.11 -6.18 -13.02
CA ASN A 32 5.06 -6.87 -12.30
C ASN A 32 5.59 -7.55 -11.04
N GLU A 33 6.75 -8.18 -11.10
CA GLU A 33 7.35 -8.81 -9.92
C GLU A 33 7.68 -7.79 -8.83
N ILE A 34 8.24 -6.67 -9.21
CA ILE A 34 8.59 -5.60 -8.26
C ILE A 34 7.35 -5.03 -7.60
N TYR A 35 6.28 -4.81 -8.38
CA TYR A 35 5.04 -4.22 -7.88
C TYR A 35 4.21 -5.23 -7.07
N ASP A 36 4.02 -6.44 -7.61
CA ASP A 36 3.13 -7.43 -7.00
C ASP A 36 3.80 -8.26 -5.91
N ARG A 37 5.11 -8.45 -6.00
CA ARG A 37 5.88 -9.29 -5.07
C ARG A 37 7.14 -8.60 -4.58
N PRO A 38 7.02 -7.45 -3.92
CA PRO A 38 8.19 -6.81 -3.34
C PRO A 38 8.79 -7.70 -2.25
N LYS A 39 10.11 -7.77 -2.20
CA LYS A 39 10.80 -8.57 -1.18
C LYS A 39 10.86 -7.89 0.17
N THR A 40 10.95 -6.56 0.16
CA THR A 40 11.15 -5.79 1.39
C THR A 40 10.14 -4.66 1.48
N ALA A 41 9.95 -4.14 2.68
CA ALA A 41 9.13 -2.95 2.90
C ALA A 41 9.65 -1.76 2.08
N PHE A 42 10.96 -1.63 1.96
CA PHE A 42 11.57 -0.57 1.15
C PHE A 42 11.11 -0.65 -0.31
N VAL A 43 11.18 -1.83 -0.92
CA VAL A 43 10.76 -2.01 -2.31
C VAL A 43 9.26 -1.74 -2.47
N ALA A 44 8.44 -2.23 -1.54
CA ALA A 44 6.99 -2.01 -1.60
C ALA A 44 6.64 -0.53 -1.57
N ARG A 45 7.30 0.27 -0.74
CA ARG A 45 7.08 1.71 -0.67
C ARG A 45 7.64 2.45 -1.87
N PHE A 46 8.73 1.95 -2.42
CA PHE A 46 9.42 2.59 -3.54
C PHE A 46 8.57 2.61 -4.80
N VAL A 47 7.85 1.54 -5.10
CA VAL A 47 7.12 1.40 -6.36
C VAL A 47 5.63 1.68 -6.26
N GLY A 48 5.20 2.38 -5.26
CA GLY A 48 3.79 2.77 -5.15
C GLY A 48 3.36 3.00 -3.72
N SER A 49 2.10 3.39 -3.56
CA SER A 49 1.53 3.62 -2.23
C SER A 49 1.22 2.28 -1.58
N ALA A 50 1.98 1.92 -0.58
CA ALA A 50 1.81 0.67 0.15
C ALA A 50 1.71 0.93 1.64
N ASN A 51 0.80 0.21 2.29
CA ASN A 51 0.70 0.17 3.74
C ASN A 51 1.58 -0.97 4.24
N ILE A 52 2.52 -0.65 5.12
CA ILE A 52 3.38 -1.65 5.75
C ILE A 52 2.87 -1.85 7.16
N LEU A 53 2.49 -3.08 7.48
CA LEU A 53 1.89 -3.38 8.77
C LEU A 53 2.44 -4.69 9.33
N THR A 54 2.37 -4.83 10.65
CA THR A 54 2.76 -6.07 11.33
C THR A 54 1.50 -6.72 11.89
N LEU A 55 1.23 -7.94 11.44
CA LEU A 55 0.05 -8.67 11.87
C LEU A 55 0.43 -10.13 12.08
N GLY A 56 0.13 -10.66 13.27
CA GLY A 56 0.46 -12.05 13.57
C GLY A 56 1.95 -12.36 13.53
N GLY A 57 2.80 -11.38 13.83
CA GLY A 57 4.25 -11.54 13.78
C GLY A 57 4.87 -11.44 12.40
N LYS A 58 4.06 -11.14 11.38
CA LYS A 58 4.53 -11.00 9.99
C LYS A 58 4.46 -9.55 9.54
N CYS A 59 5.43 -9.14 8.74
CA CYS A 59 5.45 -7.85 8.10
C CYS A 59 4.76 -7.98 6.74
N LEU A 60 3.71 -7.21 6.53
CA LEU A 60 2.89 -7.30 5.32
C LEU A 60 2.85 -5.96 4.60
N ALA A 61 2.81 -6.02 3.27
CA ALA A 61 2.59 -4.87 2.42
C ALA A 61 1.21 -4.99 1.75
N VAL A 62 0.37 -3.98 1.93
CA VAL A 62 -0.95 -3.92 1.30
C VAL A 62 -1.06 -2.60 0.55
N ARG A 63 -1.29 -2.66 -0.75
CA ARG A 63 -1.45 -1.45 -1.57
C ARG A 63 -2.65 -0.65 -1.09
N SER A 64 -2.54 0.67 -1.15
CA SER A 64 -3.63 1.53 -0.68
C SER A 64 -4.93 1.30 -1.45
N GLU A 65 -4.84 1.00 -2.76
CA GLU A 65 -6.02 0.69 -3.57
C GLU A 65 -6.64 -0.68 -3.26
N ALA A 66 -5.91 -1.55 -2.59
CA ALA A 66 -6.39 -2.88 -2.19
C ALA A 66 -7.00 -2.90 -0.80
N LEU A 67 -6.78 -1.87 -0.01
CA LEU A 67 -7.31 -1.78 1.36
C LEU A 67 -8.78 -1.40 1.31
N GLU A 68 -9.64 -2.21 1.93
CA GLU A 68 -11.07 -1.99 1.95
C GLU A 68 -11.54 -1.58 3.34
N LEU A 69 -12.46 -0.61 3.39
CA LEU A 69 -12.99 -0.05 4.62
C LEU A 69 -14.50 -0.28 4.68
N GLN A 70 -14.99 -0.82 5.80
CA GLN A 70 -16.41 -1.07 5.99
C GLN A 70 -16.85 -0.51 7.34
N ARG A 71 -17.83 0.39 7.30
CA ARG A 71 -18.37 0.99 8.52
C ARG A 71 -19.18 -0.04 9.31
N GLY A 72 -18.83 -0.17 10.60
CA GLY A 72 -19.57 -1.05 11.50
C GLY A 72 -19.41 -2.53 11.26
N GLU A 73 -18.54 -2.93 10.34
CA GLU A 73 -18.27 -4.33 10.04
C GLU A 73 -16.94 -4.76 10.65
N PRO A 74 -16.82 -5.99 11.14
CA PRO A 74 -15.53 -6.50 11.59
C PRO A 74 -14.61 -6.74 10.41
N GLY A 75 -13.31 -6.50 10.61
CA GLY A 75 -12.28 -6.75 9.62
C GLY A 75 -11.07 -7.38 10.26
N TYR A 76 -9.98 -7.50 9.51
CA TYR A 76 -8.71 -7.94 10.08
C TYR A 76 -8.20 -6.95 11.10
N LEU A 77 -8.49 -5.67 10.88
CA LEU A 77 -8.12 -4.58 11.77
C LEU A 77 -9.32 -3.66 11.94
N THR A 78 -9.31 -2.88 13.01
CA THR A 78 -10.32 -1.85 13.25
C THR A 78 -9.60 -0.52 13.44
N GLY A 79 -10.16 0.54 12.86
CA GLY A 79 -9.59 1.86 12.99
C GLY A 79 -10.64 2.95 12.90
N VAL A 80 -10.19 4.19 13.10
CA VAL A 80 -11.03 5.37 13.01
C VAL A 80 -10.50 6.24 11.88
N ILE A 81 -11.39 6.70 11.02
CA ILE A 81 -11.02 7.59 9.92
C ILE A 81 -10.57 8.92 10.50
N ARG A 82 -9.36 9.30 10.17
CA ARG A 82 -8.75 10.54 10.64
C ARG A 82 -8.89 11.66 9.63
N GLU A 83 -8.69 11.36 8.36
CA GLU A 83 -8.66 12.35 7.30
C GLU A 83 -9.18 11.76 6.01
N LYS A 84 -9.80 12.62 5.20
CA LYS A 84 -10.32 12.25 3.90
C LYS A 84 -9.96 13.38 2.93
N THR A 85 -9.18 13.06 1.90
CA THR A 85 -8.77 14.05 0.90
C THR A 85 -9.11 13.57 -0.49
N PHE A 86 -9.38 14.52 -1.38
CA PHE A 86 -9.69 14.23 -2.77
C PHE A 86 -8.85 15.13 -3.64
N ALA A 87 -7.95 14.55 -4.44
CA ALA A 87 -7.06 15.31 -5.31
C ALA A 87 -6.73 14.48 -6.55
N GLY A 88 -6.72 15.13 -7.72
CA GLY A 88 -6.35 14.47 -8.97
C GLY A 88 -7.25 13.30 -9.35
N GLY A 89 -8.54 13.34 -8.97
CA GLY A 89 -9.47 12.25 -9.23
C GLY A 89 -9.31 11.06 -8.31
N MET A 90 -8.47 11.16 -7.29
CA MET A 90 -8.23 10.08 -6.35
C MET A 90 -8.68 10.48 -4.94
N LEU A 91 -9.52 9.65 -4.35
CA LEU A 91 -9.93 9.77 -2.96
C LEU A 91 -8.94 9.01 -2.07
N ARG A 92 -8.40 9.67 -1.05
CA ARG A 92 -7.51 9.04 -0.08
C ARG A 92 -8.13 9.17 1.32
N ILE A 93 -8.21 8.05 2.00
CA ILE A 93 -8.77 7.99 3.35
C ILE A 93 -7.68 7.48 4.28
N THR A 94 -7.33 8.30 5.26
CA THR A 94 -6.34 7.94 6.28
C THR A 94 -7.06 7.41 7.51
N VAL A 95 -6.65 6.23 7.96
CA VAL A 95 -7.28 5.53 9.08
C VAL A 95 -6.23 5.29 10.17
N ASP A 96 -6.55 5.67 11.40
CA ASP A 96 -5.69 5.36 12.55
C ASP A 96 -6.14 4.03 13.15
N THR A 97 -5.23 3.05 13.15
CA THR A 97 -5.46 1.77 13.79
C THR A 97 -4.63 1.69 15.07
N LYS A 98 -5.12 0.98 16.06
CA LYS A 98 -4.38 0.80 17.32
C LYS A 98 -3.20 -0.17 17.15
N GLU A 99 -3.35 -1.15 16.29
CA GLU A 99 -2.38 -2.23 16.15
C GLU A 99 -1.29 -1.92 15.14
N CYS A 100 -1.63 -1.21 14.08
CA CYS A 100 -0.72 -1.00 12.95
C CYS A 100 -0.47 0.48 12.63
N GLY A 101 -0.97 1.39 13.46
CA GLY A 101 -0.80 2.81 13.25
C GLY A 101 -1.62 3.34 12.08
N GLU A 102 -1.08 4.31 11.38
CA GLU A 102 -1.77 4.99 10.29
C GLU A 102 -1.70 4.18 8.99
N LEU A 103 -2.86 3.91 8.39
CA LEU A 103 -2.97 3.24 7.10
C LEU A 103 -3.78 4.11 6.15
N VAL A 104 -3.55 3.94 4.84
CA VAL A 104 -4.21 4.74 3.81
C VAL A 104 -4.91 3.83 2.81
N ALA A 105 -6.20 4.11 2.56
CA ALA A 105 -6.95 3.50 1.48
C ALA A 105 -7.16 4.53 0.38
N SER A 106 -7.09 4.11 -0.88
CA SER A 106 -7.31 5.01 -2.01
C SER A 106 -8.33 4.42 -2.99
N ARG A 107 -9.09 5.32 -3.63
CA ARG A 107 -10.11 4.97 -4.62
C ARG A 107 -10.11 6.01 -5.72
N HIS A 108 -10.43 5.57 -6.94
CA HIS A 108 -10.56 6.48 -8.07
C HIS A 108 -12.00 6.98 -8.22
N GLY A 109 -12.14 8.26 -8.50
CA GLY A 109 -13.32 8.83 -9.16
C GLY A 109 -14.55 9.09 -8.31
N ILE A 110 -14.85 8.31 -7.30
CA ILE A 110 -16.12 8.41 -6.59
C ILE A 110 -15.91 8.66 -5.10
N ASP A 111 -16.61 9.66 -4.58
CA ASP A 111 -16.58 9.94 -3.16
C ASP A 111 -17.23 8.80 -2.38
N SER A 112 -16.77 8.59 -1.18
CA SER A 112 -17.26 7.56 -0.28
C SER A 112 -18.15 8.18 0.80
N PRO A 113 -19.18 7.48 1.30
CA PRO A 113 -19.99 7.98 2.43
C PRO A 113 -19.24 8.00 3.76
N LEU A 114 -18.04 7.41 3.80
CA LEU A 114 -17.24 7.39 5.02
C LEU A 114 -16.71 8.79 5.34
N MET A 115 -16.71 9.14 6.63
CA MET A 115 -16.33 10.48 7.11
C MET A 115 -15.34 10.38 8.25
N PRO A 116 -14.51 11.42 8.46
CA PRO A 116 -13.62 11.47 9.63
C PRO A 116 -14.40 11.25 10.93
N GLY A 117 -13.87 10.41 11.80
CA GLY A 117 -14.51 10.02 13.03
C GLY A 117 -15.26 8.70 12.96
N ASP A 118 -15.52 8.18 11.76
CA ASP A 118 -16.18 6.89 11.61
C ASP A 118 -15.25 5.75 12.00
N THR A 119 -15.81 4.76 12.69
CA THR A 119 -15.10 3.52 13.00
C THR A 119 -15.32 2.54 11.87
N VAL A 120 -14.25 1.98 11.35
CA VAL A 120 -14.30 1.08 10.20
C VAL A 120 -13.50 -0.18 10.45
N GLY A 121 -13.93 -1.29 9.84
CA GLY A 121 -13.15 -2.50 9.74
C GLY A 121 -12.31 -2.45 8.47
N LEU A 122 -11.07 -2.89 8.56
CA LEU A 122 -10.14 -2.90 7.43
C LEU A 122 -9.94 -4.32 6.95
N THR A 123 -10.15 -4.54 5.67
CA THR A 123 -9.99 -5.85 5.02
C THR A 123 -9.26 -5.70 3.70
N TRP A 124 -8.88 -6.83 3.15
CA TRP A 124 -8.30 -6.93 1.81
C TRP A 124 -8.57 -8.33 1.28
N ALA A 125 -8.55 -8.47 -0.04
CA ALA A 125 -8.79 -9.75 -0.69
C ALA A 125 -7.62 -10.72 -0.45
N ASP A 126 -7.89 -12.00 -0.59
CA ASP A 126 -6.84 -13.02 -0.50
C ASP A 126 -5.74 -12.72 -1.53
N GLY A 127 -4.49 -12.76 -1.08
CA GLY A 127 -3.35 -12.46 -1.92
C GLY A 127 -2.99 -10.98 -2.05
N ALA A 128 -3.83 -10.08 -1.54
CA ALA A 128 -3.54 -8.64 -1.59
C ALA A 128 -2.49 -8.22 -0.57
N ALA A 129 -2.39 -8.93 0.54
CA ALA A 129 -1.35 -8.69 1.53
C ALA A 129 -0.14 -9.58 1.21
N VAL A 130 1.01 -8.95 0.99
CA VAL A 130 2.24 -9.65 0.62
C VAL A 130 3.22 -9.59 1.78
N GLU A 131 3.73 -10.75 2.20
CA GLU A 131 4.75 -10.78 3.24
C GLU A 131 6.05 -10.23 2.70
N VAL A 132 6.65 -9.30 3.45
CA VAL A 132 7.90 -8.63 3.06
C VAL A 132 8.86 -8.64 4.24
N GLU A 133 10.13 -8.45 3.95
CA GLU A 133 11.13 -8.22 5.00
C GLU A 133 11.04 -6.78 5.48
N PRO A 134 11.09 -6.55 6.79
CA PRO A 134 11.00 -5.19 7.35
C PRO A 134 12.13 -4.27 6.90
#